data_b9cee896345b27db92775776837ee107
#
_entry.id   b9cee896345b27db92775776837ee107
#
_cell.length_a   1.000
_cell.length_b   1.000
_cell.length_c   1.000
_cell.angle_alpha   90.00
_cell.angle_beta   90.00
_cell.angle_gamma   90.00
#
_symmetry.space_group_name_H-M   'P 1'
#
loop_
_entity.id
_entity.type
_entity.pdbx_description
1 polymer ?
#
loop_
_entity_poly.entity_id
_entity_poly.type
_entity_poly.pdbx_seq_one_letter_code
_entity_poly.pdbx_strand_id
1 'polypeptide(L)'
;MKTHLKNIWHQISSRFLAGGFVIVSTLLVACDEYFAFGEYKSFPKEGWYMRDTLHFVIDSLQEAGPYTLNLGIRTSTANPYPYKDLQVEFSQRWVSSSHKDTTDSLQPVTLIKTSLDTIDCHLVSDKGDNLGTGISNFQYIVPIDTLQLPVGAKGNIYIVHRMRKSTLPGIANVGVELRRVE
;
A
#
# COMPACT_ATOMS: atom_id res chain seq x y z
N MET A 1 -6.76 52.16 39.43
CA MET A 1 -7.07 51.99 38.00
C MET A 1 -6.08 51.14 37.21
N LYS A 2 -4.93 50.71 37.79
CA LYS A 2 -3.91 49.86 37.11
C LYS A 2 -4.06 48.34 37.35
N THR A 3 -4.88 47.91 38.29
CA THR A 3 -5.03 46.50 38.66
C THR A 3 -6.09 45.74 37.85
N HIS A 4 -7.09 46.46 37.33
CA HIS A 4 -8.15 45.83 36.53
C HIS A 4 -7.71 45.41 35.09
N LEU A 5 -6.77 46.15 34.50
CA LEU A 5 -6.28 45.82 33.15
C LEU A 5 -5.41 44.56 33.10
N LYS A 6 -4.67 44.22 34.15
CA LYS A 6 -3.82 43.02 34.20
C LYS A 6 -4.63 41.73 34.21
N ASN A 7 -5.79 41.70 34.86
CA ASN A 7 -6.63 40.52 34.95
C ASN A 7 -7.37 40.21 33.64
N ILE A 8 -7.69 41.24 32.84
CA ILE A 8 -8.34 41.08 31.55
C ILE A 8 -7.36 40.47 30.53
N TRP A 9 -6.10 40.92 30.56
CA TRP A 9 -5.08 40.37 29.64
C TRP A 9 -4.73 38.90 29.93
N HIS A 10 -4.73 38.50 31.22
CA HIS A 10 -4.48 37.09 31.58
C HIS A 10 -5.64 36.15 31.20
N GLN A 11 -6.87 36.61 31.25
CA GLN A 11 -8.02 35.80 30.83
C GLN A 11 -8.14 35.67 29.30
N ILE A 12 -7.75 36.69 28.55
CA ILE A 12 -7.78 36.64 27.07
C ILE A 12 -6.68 35.72 26.55
N SER A 13 -5.45 35.78 27.11
CA SER A 13 -4.34 34.92 26.66
C SER A 13 -4.56 33.45 26.96
N SER A 14 -5.20 33.08 28.08
CA SER A 14 -5.45 31.69 28.42
C SER A 14 -6.54 31.06 27.54
N ARG A 15 -7.52 31.84 27.09
CA ARG A 15 -8.58 31.35 26.18
C ARG A 15 -8.08 31.17 24.75
N PHE A 16 -7.15 32.00 24.28
CA PHE A 16 -6.52 31.84 22.97
C PHE A 16 -5.54 30.66 22.94
N LEU A 17 -4.80 30.40 24.02
CA LEU A 17 -3.92 29.23 24.13
C LEU A 17 -4.72 27.91 24.19
N ALA A 18 -5.83 27.88 24.94
CA ALA A 18 -6.67 26.69 25.01
C ALA A 18 -7.39 26.40 23.66
N GLY A 19 -7.90 27.46 22.98
CA GLY A 19 -8.52 27.32 21.66
C GLY A 19 -7.54 26.90 20.57
N GLY A 20 -6.32 27.43 20.59
CA GLY A 20 -5.26 27.08 19.64
C GLY A 20 -4.80 25.62 19.79
N PHE A 21 -4.71 25.10 21.01
CA PHE A 21 -4.30 23.73 21.27
C PHE A 21 -5.34 22.70 20.81
N VAL A 22 -6.65 23.01 20.95
CA VAL A 22 -7.73 22.13 20.48
C VAL A 22 -7.77 22.08 18.95
N ILE A 23 -7.54 23.20 18.26
CA ILE A 23 -7.53 23.24 16.77
C ILE A 23 -6.33 22.45 16.22
N VAL A 24 -5.16 22.53 16.84
CA VAL A 24 -3.96 21.77 16.41
C VAL A 24 -4.13 20.27 16.64
N SER A 25 -4.81 19.84 17.70
CA SER A 25 -5.00 18.41 17.98
C SER A 25 -6.01 17.74 17.04
N THR A 26 -6.95 18.49 16.43
CA THR A 26 -7.90 17.94 15.46
C THR A 26 -7.31 17.78 14.05
N LEU A 27 -6.19 18.42 13.74
CA LEU A 27 -5.53 18.29 12.44
C LEU A 27 -4.62 17.05 12.32
N LEU A 28 -4.42 16.29 13.38
CA LEU A 28 -3.53 15.11 13.40
C LEU A 28 -4.26 13.78 13.12
N VAL A 29 -5.57 13.78 12.88
CA VAL A 29 -6.36 12.57 12.59
C VAL A 29 -6.73 12.53 11.11
N ALA A 30 -5.78 12.78 10.22
CA ALA A 30 -5.92 12.39 8.80
C ALA A 30 -5.37 10.96 8.64
N CYS A 31 -6.05 9.96 9.17
CA CYS A 31 -5.87 8.59 8.70
C CYS A 31 -6.45 8.54 7.27
N ASP A 32 -5.67 7.99 6.34
CA ASP A 32 -6.14 7.67 4.99
C ASP A 32 -7.18 6.52 5.14
N GLU A 33 -8.45 6.88 5.27
CA GLU A 33 -9.57 5.99 5.60
C GLU A 33 -9.77 4.89 4.54
N TYR A 34 -9.13 5.04 3.40
CA TYR A 34 -9.21 4.14 2.25
C TYR A 34 -8.09 3.09 2.17
N PHE A 35 -7.07 3.19 3.02
CA PHE A 35 -5.91 2.29 2.98
C PHE A 35 -6.16 1.06 3.84
N ALA A 36 -6.42 -0.10 3.21
CA ALA A 36 -6.73 -1.34 3.91
C ALA A 36 -5.49 -2.22 4.17
N PHE A 37 -4.51 -2.22 3.26
CA PHE A 37 -3.29 -3.00 3.39
C PHE A 37 -2.17 -2.40 2.55
N GLY A 38 -0.93 -2.48 3.06
CA GLY A 38 0.27 -2.14 2.30
C GLY A 38 1.50 -2.75 2.93
N GLU A 39 2.20 -3.57 2.16
CA GLU A 39 3.46 -4.19 2.53
C GLU A 39 4.44 -4.11 1.36
N TYR A 40 5.71 -3.78 1.66
CA TYR A 40 6.80 -3.75 0.71
C TYR A 40 7.94 -4.63 1.17
N LYS A 41 8.49 -5.43 0.25
CA LYS A 41 9.69 -6.23 0.48
C LYS A 41 10.89 -5.54 -0.17
N SER A 42 11.97 -5.42 0.60
CA SER A 42 13.22 -4.77 0.17
C SER A 42 14.19 -5.79 -0.37
N PHE A 43 15.04 -5.34 -1.30
CA PHE A 43 16.10 -6.16 -1.90
C PHE A 43 17.49 -5.66 -1.52
N PRO A 44 18.51 -6.55 -1.54
CA PRO A 44 19.90 -6.17 -1.38
C PRO A 44 20.38 -5.33 -2.57
N LYS A 45 21.60 -4.77 -2.47
CA LYS A 45 22.19 -3.93 -3.55
C LYS A 45 22.35 -4.67 -4.88
N GLU A 46 22.49 -5.98 -4.84
CA GLU A 46 22.61 -6.86 -6.00
C GLU A 46 21.30 -6.88 -6.80
N GLY A 47 20.18 -6.64 -6.14
CA GLY A 47 18.84 -6.55 -6.71
C GLY A 47 17.93 -7.73 -6.41
N TRP A 48 16.84 -7.83 -7.15
CA TRP A 48 15.82 -8.87 -7.02
C TRP A 48 16.20 -10.11 -7.83
N TYR A 49 16.30 -11.28 -7.18
CA TYR A 49 16.61 -12.55 -7.84
C TYR A 49 15.35 -13.21 -8.42
N MET A 50 15.47 -13.79 -9.62
CA MET A 50 14.37 -14.47 -10.33
C MET A 50 13.71 -15.60 -9.52
N ARG A 51 14.46 -16.27 -8.65
CA ARG A 51 13.95 -17.34 -7.79
C ARG A 51 13.27 -16.83 -6.52
N ASP A 52 13.39 -15.55 -6.22
CA ASP A 52 12.78 -14.96 -5.03
C ASP A 52 11.32 -14.64 -5.32
N THR A 53 10.45 -15.57 -4.93
CA THR A 53 9.01 -15.34 -4.96
C THR A 53 8.61 -14.51 -3.75
N LEU A 54 8.04 -13.35 -3.99
CA LEU A 54 7.50 -12.51 -2.93
C LEU A 54 6.12 -13.02 -2.54
N HIS A 55 5.89 -13.19 -1.26
CA HIS A 55 4.60 -13.61 -0.72
C HIS A 55 4.06 -12.55 0.22
N PHE A 56 2.82 -12.11 -0.02
CA PHE A 56 2.07 -11.16 0.79
C PHE A 56 0.80 -11.82 1.29
N VAL A 57 0.55 -11.69 2.59
CA VAL A 57 -0.64 -12.23 3.25
C VAL A 57 -1.49 -11.06 3.71
N ILE A 58 -2.69 -10.96 3.17
CA ILE A 58 -3.69 -9.99 3.60
C ILE A 58 -4.63 -10.70 4.55
N ASP A 59 -4.59 -10.29 5.81
CA ASP A 59 -5.46 -10.83 6.84
C ASP A 59 -6.92 -10.40 6.65
N SER A 60 -7.77 -10.86 7.56
CA SER A 60 -9.21 -10.63 7.53
C SER A 60 -9.58 -9.15 7.40
N LEU A 61 -10.22 -8.78 6.30
CA LEU A 61 -10.73 -7.43 6.08
C LEU A 61 -11.87 -7.11 7.04
N GLN A 62 -11.85 -5.89 7.61
CA GLN A 62 -12.84 -5.45 8.58
C GLN A 62 -14.12 -4.92 7.92
N GLU A 63 -14.03 -4.49 6.68
CA GLU A 63 -15.13 -3.88 5.94
C GLU A 63 -15.36 -4.55 4.60
N ALA A 64 -16.62 -4.66 4.19
CA ALA A 64 -16.99 -5.10 2.87
C ALA A 64 -16.99 -3.92 1.88
N GLY A 65 -16.73 -4.19 0.61
CA GLY A 65 -16.84 -3.17 -0.44
C GLY A 65 -15.95 -3.42 -1.65
N PRO A 66 -15.90 -2.42 -2.54
CA PRO A 66 -14.97 -2.42 -3.65
C PRO A 66 -13.57 -2.03 -3.17
N TYR A 67 -12.57 -2.75 -3.67
CA TYR A 67 -11.15 -2.51 -3.38
C TYR A 67 -10.35 -2.49 -4.67
N THR A 68 -9.39 -1.57 -4.79
CA THR A 68 -8.35 -1.62 -5.80
C THR A 68 -7.12 -2.31 -5.23
N LEU A 69 -6.62 -3.28 -5.99
CA LEU A 69 -5.37 -3.98 -5.73
C LEU A 69 -4.29 -3.39 -6.63
N ASN A 70 -3.21 -2.92 -6.04
CA ASN A 70 -2.12 -2.29 -6.76
C ASN A 70 -0.79 -2.99 -6.47
N LEU A 71 0.05 -3.07 -7.51
CA LEU A 71 1.46 -3.42 -7.40
C LEU A 71 2.26 -2.12 -7.23
N GLY A 72 3.03 -2.04 -6.16
CA GLY A 72 3.96 -0.95 -5.91
C GLY A 72 5.40 -1.36 -6.26
N ILE A 73 6.10 -0.55 -7.04
CA ILE A 73 7.51 -0.77 -7.39
C ILE A 73 8.28 0.47 -6.97
N ARG A 74 9.45 0.28 -6.36
CA ARG A 74 10.38 1.36 -6.06
C ARG A 74 11.73 1.06 -6.67
N THR A 75 12.26 1.99 -7.47
CA THR A 75 13.59 1.91 -8.05
C THR A 75 14.53 2.90 -7.38
N SER A 76 15.78 2.51 -7.21
CA SER A 76 16.81 3.35 -6.59
C SER A 76 17.40 4.34 -7.59
N THR A 77 17.57 5.60 -7.20
CA THR A 77 18.32 6.58 -7.99
C THR A 77 19.84 6.42 -7.84
N ALA A 78 20.31 5.89 -6.70
CA ALA A 78 21.74 5.63 -6.46
C ALA A 78 22.26 4.40 -7.20
N ASN A 79 21.40 3.43 -7.52
CA ASN A 79 21.68 2.28 -8.38
C ASN A 79 20.52 2.14 -9.36
N PRO A 80 20.51 2.88 -10.48
CA PRO A 80 19.37 2.96 -11.38
C PRO A 80 19.01 1.61 -12.00
N TYR A 81 17.72 1.33 -12.08
CA TYR A 81 17.21 0.19 -12.84
C TYR A 81 17.48 0.41 -14.33
N PRO A 82 18.16 -0.54 -15.03
CA PRO A 82 18.72 -0.26 -16.36
C PRO A 82 17.76 -0.54 -17.53
N TYR A 83 16.50 -0.94 -17.26
CA TYR A 83 15.54 -1.29 -18.30
C TYR A 83 14.36 -0.34 -18.30
N LYS A 84 13.64 -0.24 -19.44
CA LYS A 84 12.42 0.55 -19.57
C LYS A 84 11.23 -0.10 -18.88
N ASP A 85 11.15 -1.43 -18.98
CA ASP A 85 10.00 -2.20 -18.52
C ASP A 85 10.43 -3.23 -17.49
N LEU A 86 9.50 -3.57 -16.61
CA LEU A 86 9.61 -4.68 -15.67
C LEU A 86 8.42 -5.62 -15.91
N GLN A 87 8.71 -6.87 -16.27
CA GLN A 87 7.69 -7.91 -16.39
C GLN A 87 7.65 -8.75 -15.12
N VAL A 88 6.46 -8.89 -14.56
CA VAL A 88 6.21 -9.72 -13.37
C VAL A 88 5.06 -10.69 -13.62
N GLU A 89 5.15 -11.85 -13.02
CA GLU A 89 4.02 -12.74 -12.84
C GLU A 89 3.39 -12.43 -11.49
N PHE A 90 2.09 -12.16 -11.50
CA PHE A 90 1.30 -11.79 -10.35
C PHE A 90 0.20 -12.83 -10.13
N SER A 91 0.26 -13.54 -9.02
CA SER A 91 -0.76 -14.52 -8.62
C SER A 91 -1.51 -14.03 -7.41
N GLN A 92 -2.84 -14.12 -7.43
CA GLN A 92 -3.69 -13.76 -6.30
C GLN A 92 -4.72 -14.84 -6.01
N ARG A 93 -4.99 -15.05 -4.73
CA ARG A 93 -6.06 -15.93 -4.25
C ARG A 93 -6.78 -15.27 -3.08
N TRP A 94 -8.08 -15.08 -3.25
CA TRP A 94 -8.96 -14.48 -2.24
C TRP A 94 -9.97 -15.50 -1.76
N VAL A 95 -10.15 -15.57 -0.44
CA VAL A 95 -11.08 -16.48 0.22
C VAL A 95 -11.85 -15.74 1.30
N SER A 96 -13.05 -16.20 1.60
CA SER A 96 -13.83 -15.77 2.76
C SER A 96 -14.20 -16.98 3.60
N SER A 97 -14.09 -16.87 4.91
CA SER A 97 -14.71 -17.82 5.85
C SER A 97 -16.11 -17.33 6.17
N SER A 98 -17.12 -18.16 5.91
CA SER A 98 -18.49 -17.86 6.34
C SER A 98 -18.55 -17.88 7.87
N HIS A 99 -18.79 -16.72 8.47
CA HIS A 99 -19.03 -16.62 9.92
C HIS A 99 -20.45 -17.13 10.19
N LYS A 100 -20.60 -18.42 10.43
CA LYS A 100 -21.81 -18.97 11.02
C LYS A 100 -21.46 -19.38 12.45
N ASP A 101 -22.13 -18.78 13.43
CA ASP A 101 -22.03 -19.12 14.85
C ASP A 101 -22.47 -20.59 15.08
N THR A 102 -21.57 -21.52 14.83
CA THR A 102 -21.73 -22.91 15.21
C THR A 102 -20.39 -23.48 15.66
N THR A 103 -20.43 -24.15 16.78
CA THR A 103 -19.32 -24.74 17.57
C THR A 103 -18.51 -25.81 16.80
N ASP A 104 -18.56 -25.86 15.48
CA ASP A 104 -17.91 -26.89 14.67
C ASP A 104 -16.68 -26.33 13.94
N SER A 105 -15.56 -26.98 14.14
CA SER A 105 -14.20 -26.49 13.82
C SER A 105 -13.82 -26.51 12.35
N LEU A 106 -14.73 -26.78 11.42
CA LEU A 106 -14.52 -26.80 9.98
C LEU A 106 -15.40 -25.77 9.28
N GLN A 107 -15.00 -24.50 9.35
CA GLN A 107 -15.66 -23.43 8.60
C GLN A 107 -15.44 -23.62 7.09
N PRO A 108 -16.50 -23.65 6.28
CA PRO A 108 -16.34 -23.73 4.83
C PRO A 108 -15.65 -22.46 4.30
N VAL A 109 -14.49 -22.63 3.70
CA VAL A 109 -13.75 -21.55 3.04
C VAL A 109 -14.30 -21.41 1.63
N THR A 110 -14.92 -20.25 1.34
CA THR A 110 -15.42 -19.94 0.01
C THR A 110 -14.33 -19.22 -0.79
N LEU A 111 -13.99 -19.77 -1.96
CA LEU A 111 -13.10 -19.09 -2.91
C LEU A 111 -13.85 -17.93 -3.55
N ILE A 112 -13.31 -16.70 -3.40
CA ILE A 112 -13.85 -15.50 -4.05
C ILE A 112 -13.23 -15.31 -5.42
N LYS A 113 -11.90 -15.36 -5.51
CA LYS A 113 -11.15 -15.18 -6.76
C LYS A 113 -9.81 -15.88 -6.70
N THR A 114 -9.36 -16.36 -7.83
CA THR A 114 -7.96 -16.74 -8.09
C THR A 114 -7.60 -16.31 -9.50
N SER A 115 -6.42 -15.74 -9.68
CA SER A 115 -5.84 -15.42 -10.99
C SER A 115 -4.32 -15.55 -10.97
N LEU A 116 -3.76 -15.72 -12.17
CA LEU A 116 -2.34 -15.72 -12.47
C LEU A 116 -2.16 -14.92 -13.75
N ASP A 117 -1.55 -13.76 -13.65
CA ASP A 117 -1.42 -12.81 -14.74
C ASP A 117 0.04 -12.40 -14.94
N THR A 118 0.44 -12.12 -16.17
CA THR A 118 1.72 -11.47 -16.47
C THR A 118 1.47 -10.00 -16.69
N ILE A 119 2.15 -9.17 -15.90
CA ILE A 119 1.99 -7.72 -15.90
C ILE A 119 3.26 -7.08 -16.46
N ASP A 120 3.10 -6.26 -17.49
CA ASP A 120 4.17 -5.43 -18.05
C ASP A 120 4.10 -4.04 -17.42
N CYS A 121 5.08 -3.72 -16.59
CA CYS A 121 5.16 -2.43 -15.89
C CYS A 121 6.09 -1.50 -16.67
N HIS A 122 5.54 -0.46 -17.28
CA HIS A 122 6.31 0.59 -17.97
C HIS A 122 6.87 1.56 -16.92
N LEU A 123 8.20 1.61 -16.79
CA LEU A 123 8.88 2.44 -15.80
C LEU A 123 9.49 3.69 -16.43
N VAL A 124 9.80 3.64 -17.73
CA VAL A 124 10.42 4.73 -18.49
C VAL A 124 9.67 4.95 -19.80
N SER A 125 9.39 6.19 -20.13
CA SER A 125 8.71 6.57 -21.38
C SER A 125 9.58 6.29 -22.61
N ASP A 126 8.98 6.36 -23.81
CA ASP A 126 9.75 6.24 -25.07
C ASP A 126 10.76 7.37 -25.26
N LYS A 127 10.56 8.51 -24.61
CA LYS A 127 11.48 9.65 -24.61
C LYS A 127 12.63 9.52 -23.61
N GLY A 128 12.58 8.49 -22.74
CA GLY A 128 13.58 8.26 -21.70
C GLY A 128 13.21 8.91 -20.35
N ASP A 129 12.03 9.51 -20.22
CA ASP A 129 11.59 10.12 -18.96
C ASP A 129 11.13 9.04 -17.98
N ASN A 130 11.50 9.19 -16.72
CA ASN A 130 11.04 8.31 -15.67
C ASN A 130 9.55 8.57 -15.39
N LEU A 131 8.74 7.51 -15.37
CA LEU A 131 7.28 7.60 -15.13
C LEU A 131 6.91 7.52 -13.65
N GLY A 132 7.89 7.22 -12.78
CA GLY A 132 7.69 7.17 -11.34
C GLY A 132 7.74 8.55 -10.69
N THR A 133 7.23 8.62 -9.47
CA THR A 133 7.29 9.82 -8.62
C THR A 133 8.31 9.64 -7.50
N GLY A 134 9.01 10.72 -7.14
CA GLY A 134 9.97 10.71 -6.03
C GLY A 134 11.31 11.36 -6.37
N ILE A 135 12.20 11.42 -5.37
CA ILE A 135 13.52 12.08 -5.47
C ILE A 135 14.66 11.07 -5.28
N SER A 136 14.67 10.36 -4.16
CA SER A 136 15.71 9.36 -3.82
C SER A 136 15.40 7.97 -4.35
N ASN A 137 14.12 7.66 -4.49
CA ASN A 137 13.59 6.48 -5.15
C ASN A 137 12.41 6.90 -6.00
N PHE A 138 12.27 6.31 -7.17
CA PHE A 138 11.07 6.48 -7.97
C PHE A 138 10.06 5.41 -7.59
N GLN A 139 8.85 5.84 -7.25
CA GLN A 139 7.73 4.95 -6.94
C GLN A 139 6.75 4.90 -8.11
N TYR A 140 6.35 3.69 -8.45
CA TYR A 140 5.35 3.36 -9.46
C TYR A 140 4.23 2.60 -8.79
N ILE A 141 3.00 2.98 -9.08
CA ILE A 141 1.79 2.27 -8.64
C ILE A 141 1.09 1.77 -9.90
N VAL A 142 1.04 0.45 -10.04
CA VAL A 142 0.43 -0.23 -11.18
C VAL A 142 -0.87 -0.87 -10.72
N PRO A 143 -2.04 -0.40 -11.21
CA PRO A 143 -3.32 -1.03 -10.89
C PRO A 143 -3.36 -2.45 -11.46
N ILE A 144 -3.74 -3.42 -10.62
CA ILE A 144 -3.83 -4.84 -11.01
C ILE A 144 -5.28 -5.25 -11.17
N ASP A 145 -6.13 -4.92 -10.19
CA ASP A 145 -7.48 -5.45 -10.14
C ASP A 145 -8.43 -4.56 -9.32
N THR A 146 -9.73 -4.70 -9.57
CA THR A 146 -10.79 -4.17 -8.72
C THR A 146 -11.63 -5.34 -8.21
N LEU A 147 -11.72 -5.47 -6.90
CA LEU A 147 -12.27 -6.63 -6.21
C LEU A 147 -13.47 -6.23 -5.36
N GLN A 148 -14.56 -7.00 -5.43
CA GLN A 148 -15.64 -6.92 -4.45
C GLN A 148 -15.34 -7.93 -3.34
N LEU A 149 -14.96 -7.43 -2.17
CA LEU A 149 -14.54 -8.26 -1.06
C LEU A 149 -15.51 -8.12 0.11
N PRO A 150 -15.97 -9.25 0.69
CA PRO A 150 -16.80 -9.22 1.89
C PRO A 150 -15.95 -8.99 3.16
N VAL A 151 -16.61 -8.67 4.26
CA VAL A 151 -16.00 -8.73 5.60
C VAL A 151 -15.40 -10.12 5.81
N GLY A 152 -14.24 -10.19 6.44
CA GLY A 152 -13.54 -11.44 6.69
C GLY A 152 -12.78 -12.02 5.50
N ALA A 153 -12.78 -11.35 4.33
CA ALA A 153 -11.98 -11.77 3.19
C ALA A 153 -10.49 -11.75 3.51
N LYS A 154 -9.77 -12.78 3.04
CA LYS A 154 -8.31 -12.94 3.17
C LYS A 154 -7.69 -13.13 1.81
N GLY A 155 -6.50 -12.55 1.61
CA GLY A 155 -5.76 -12.62 0.36
C GLY A 155 -4.38 -13.25 0.52
N ASN A 156 -3.98 -14.04 -0.47
CA ASN A 156 -2.59 -14.48 -0.65
C ASN A 156 -2.13 -14.05 -2.04
N ILE A 157 -1.02 -13.32 -2.08
CA ILE A 157 -0.47 -12.77 -3.31
C ILE A 157 0.97 -13.23 -3.45
N TYR A 158 1.32 -13.70 -4.65
CA TYR A 158 2.69 -14.09 -4.99
C TYR A 158 3.15 -13.32 -6.21
N ILE A 159 4.37 -12.81 -6.16
CA ILE A 159 4.96 -12.02 -7.23
C ILE A 159 6.37 -12.54 -7.51
N VAL A 160 6.68 -12.76 -8.80
CA VAL A 160 8.01 -13.11 -9.27
C VAL A 160 8.30 -12.35 -10.57
N HIS A 161 9.54 -11.90 -10.77
CA HIS A 161 9.87 -11.25 -12.04
C HIS A 161 10.10 -12.28 -13.16
N ARG A 162 9.70 -11.94 -14.39
CA ARG A 162 9.84 -12.76 -15.60
C ARG A 162 10.84 -12.17 -16.60
N MET A 163 11.74 -11.33 -16.13
CA MET A 163 12.83 -10.78 -16.94
C MET A 163 13.86 -11.85 -17.29
N ARG A 164 14.57 -11.66 -18.41
CA ARG A 164 15.63 -12.60 -18.88
C ARG A 164 16.85 -12.65 -17.96
N LYS A 165 17.08 -11.62 -17.16
CA LYS A 165 18.19 -11.56 -16.20
C LYS A 165 17.82 -12.27 -14.92
N SER A 166 18.74 -13.07 -14.38
CA SER A 166 18.54 -13.79 -13.12
C SER A 166 18.48 -12.86 -11.91
N THR A 167 19.06 -11.67 -12.02
CA THR A 167 19.08 -10.65 -10.98
C THR A 167 18.79 -9.29 -11.58
N LEU A 168 17.91 -8.53 -10.97
CA LEU A 168 17.50 -7.20 -11.40
C LEU A 168 18.08 -6.14 -10.45
N PRO A 169 19.20 -5.50 -10.81
CA PRO A 169 19.73 -4.40 -10.02
C PRO A 169 18.80 -3.18 -10.12
N GLY A 170 18.84 -2.31 -9.12
CA GLY A 170 18.09 -1.06 -9.12
C GLY A 170 16.63 -1.15 -8.68
N ILE A 171 16.06 -2.34 -8.55
CA ILE A 171 14.77 -2.52 -7.86
C ILE A 171 15.05 -2.48 -6.34
N ALA A 172 14.56 -1.44 -5.68
CA ALA A 172 14.75 -1.25 -4.23
C ALA A 172 13.68 -2.00 -3.41
N ASN A 173 12.42 -1.88 -3.83
CA ASN A 173 11.30 -2.53 -3.16
C ASN A 173 10.24 -2.94 -4.18
N VAL A 174 9.52 -4.02 -3.85
CA VAL A 174 8.27 -4.39 -4.51
C VAL A 174 7.23 -4.66 -3.43
N GLY A 175 6.01 -4.21 -3.64
CA GLY A 175 4.96 -4.31 -2.65
C GLY A 175 3.57 -4.42 -3.24
N VAL A 176 2.62 -4.62 -2.35
CA VAL A 176 1.19 -4.70 -2.64
C VAL A 176 0.45 -3.68 -1.79
N GLU A 177 -0.45 -2.95 -2.42
CA GLU A 177 -1.38 -2.03 -1.75
C GLU A 177 -2.82 -2.43 -2.07
N LEU A 178 -3.65 -2.48 -1.03
CA LEU A 178 -5.09 -2.66 -1.16
C LEU A 178 -5.77 -1.41 -0.60
N ARG A 179 -6.54 -0.73 -1.46
CA ARG A 179 -7.26 0.49 -1.11
C ARG A 179 -8.74 0.30 -1.35
N ARG A 180 -9.56 0.72 -0.41
CA ARG A 180 -11.02 0.75 -0.59
C ARG A 180 -11.39 1.88 -1.56
N VAL A 181 -12.37 1.61 -2.41
CA VAL A 181 -12.96 2.61 -3.32
C VAL A 181 -14.29 3.08 -2.74
N GLU A 182 -14.60 4.36 -2.89
CA GLU A 182 -15.93 4.90 -2.54
C GLU A 182 -17.05 4.38 -3.45
#